data_633c6a12817147621670972f2516148c
#
_entry.id   633c6a12817147621670972f2516148c
#
_cell.length_a   1.000
_cell.length_b   1.000
_cell.length_c   1.000
_cell.angle_alpha   90.00
_cell.angle_beta   90.00
_cell.angle_gamma   90.00
#
_symmetry.space_group_name_H-M   'P 1'
#
loop_
_entity.id
_entity.type
_entity.pdbx_description
1 polymer ?
#
loop_
_entity_poly.entity_id
_entity_poly.type
_entity_poly.pdbx_seq_one_letter_code
_entity_poly.pdbx_strand_id
1 'polypeptide(L)'
;MPEQYRYTLPVKAGEQRLLGELTGAACATLVAEIAERHAGPVVLIAPDMQNALRLHDEISQFTDQMVMNLADWETLPYDSFSPHQDIISSRLSTLYQLPTMQRGVLIVPVNTLMQRVCPHSFLHGHALVMKKGQRLSRDALRTQLDSAGYRHVDQVMEHGEYATRGALLDLFPMGSELPY
;
A
#
# COMPACT_ATOMS: atom_id res chain seq x y z
N MET A 1 -17.67 -26.87 7.80
CA MET A 1 -17.40 -25.52 8.34
C MET A 1 -18.20 -25.40 9.64
N PRO A 2 -17.62 -25.14 10.78
CA PRO A 2 -18.38 -24.98 12.01
C PRO A 2 -19.23 -23.71 11.97
N GLU A 3 -20.48 -23.80 12.40
CA GLU A 3 -21.47 -22.72 12.52
C GLU A 3 -21.08 -21.60 13.52
N GLN A 4 -19.82 -21.31 13.70
CA GLN A 4 -19.32 -20.62 14.91
C GLN A 4 -19.47 -19.10 14.94
N TYR A 5 -19.76 -18.44 13.82
CA TYR A 5 -19.91 -16.98 13.83
C TYR A 5 -21.20 -16.54 13.10
N ARG A 6 -22.35 -16.64 13.80
CA ARG A 6 -23.60 -16.04 13.33
C ARG A 6 -23.57 -14.52 13.59
N TYR A 7 -22.83 -13.78 12.80
CA TYR A 7 -22.97 -12.33 12.76
C TYR A 7 -23.62 -11.90 11.44
N THR A 8 -24.35 -10.80 11.48
CA THR A 8 -24.90 -10.16 10.28
C THR A 8 -24.10 -8.91 9.98
N LEU A 9 -23.64 -8.77 8.74
CA LEU A 9 -22.98 -7.54 8.33
C LEU A 9 -23.94 -6.36 8.39
N PRO A 10 -23.45 -5.13 8.69
CA PRO A 10 -24.24 -3.91 8.54
C PRO A 10 -24.77 -3.79 7.10
N VAL A 11 -26.05 -3.45 6.96
CA VAL A 11 -26.70 -3.30 5.65
C VAL A 11 -26.89 -1.83 5.30
N LYS A 12 -27.02 -0.98 6.30
CA LYS A 12 -27.25 0.46 6.14
C LYS A 12 -26.05 1.26 6.54
N ALA A 13 -25.80 2.36 5.85
CA ALA A 13 -24.76 3.32 6.24
C ALA A 13 -24.98 3.79 7.69
N GLY A 14 -23.89 3.82 8.48
CA GLY A 14 -23.90 4.19 9.90
C GLY A 14 -24.37 3.08 10.85
N GLU A 15 -24.79 1.93 10.36
CA GLU A 15 -25.11 0.78 11.21
C GLU A 15 -23.84 0.23 11.86
N GLN A 16 -23.92 -0.07 13.17
CA GLN A 16 -22.80 -0.57 13.95
C GLN A 16 -23.09 -1.98 14.48
N ARG A 17 -22.05 -2.79 14.53
CA ARG A 17 -22.06 -4.11 15.17
C ARG A 17 -20.88 -4.20 16.13
N LEU A 18 -21.15 -4.54 17.37
CA LEU A 18 -20.12 -4.81 18.37
C LEU A 18 -19.84 -6.31 18.40
N LEU A 19 -18.61 -6.68 18.10
CA LEU A 19 -18.11 -8.04 18.17
C LEU A 19 -17.00 -8.06 19.21
N GLY A 20 -17.22 -8.77 20.31
CA GLY A 20 -16.28 -8.88 21.43
C GLY A 20 -15.61 -10.25 21.49
N GLU A 21 -14.65 -10.38 22.43
CA GLU A 21 -13.99 -11.65 22.78
C GLU A 21 -13.24 -12.32 21.62
N LEU A 22 -12.77 -11.54 20.63
CA LEU A 22 -11.97 -12.05 19.54
C LEU A 22 -10.52 -12.22 20.00
N THR A 23 -10.13 -13.45 20.28
CA THR A 23 -8.78 -13.80 20.76
C THR A 23 -7.97 -14.50 19.66
N GLY A 24 -6.64 -14.39 19.72
CA GLY A 24 -5.74 -15.01 18.75
C GLY A 24 -6.06 -14.56 17.32
N ALA A 25 -6.12 -15.51 16.38
CA ALA A 25 -6.42 -15.26 14.97
C ALA A 25 -7.91 -15.02 14.66
N ALA A 26 -8.81 -14.98 15.66
CA ALA A 26 -10.25 -14.84 15.44
C ALA A 26 -10.61 -13.53 14.72
N CYS A 27 -9.89 -12.44 15.03
CA CYS A 27 -10.08 -11.16 14.34
C CYS A 27 -9.70 -11.28 12.86
N ALA A 28 -8.57 -11.88 12.55
CA ALA A 28 -8.09 -12.05 11.18
C ALA A 28 -9.03 -12.95 10.36
N THR A 29 -9.46 -14.07 10.93
CA THR A 29 -10.43 -14.98 10.28
C THR A 29 -11.76 -14.28 10.01
N LEU A 30 -12.25 -13.49 10.97
CA LEU A 30 -13.49 -12.73 10.81
C LEU A 30 -13.37 -11.68 9.71
N VAL A 31 -12.28 -10.91 9.66
CA VAL A 31 -12.06 -9.88 8.63
C VAL A 31 -11.92 -10.53 7.24
N ALA A 32 -11.21 -11.66 7.15
CA ALA A 32 -11.11 -12.43 5.91
C ALA A 32 -12.49 -12.88 5.42
N GLU A 33 -13.32 -13.44 6.31
CA GLU A 33 -14.70 -13.83 5.96
C GLU A 33 -15.56 -12.64 5.52
N ILE A 34 -15.41 -11.49 6.19
CA ILE A 34 -16.09 -10.25 5.79
C ILE A 34 -15.66 -9.84 4.38
N ALA A 35 -14.37 -9.85 4.08
CA ALA A 35 -13.83 -9.48 2.77
C ALA A 35 -14.34 -10.40 1.65
N GLU A 36 -14.52 -11.70 1.93
CA GLU A 36 -15.11 -12.64 0.98
C GLU A 36 -16.61 -12.39 0.72
N ARG A 37 -17.34 -11.92 1.71
CA ARG A 37 -18.80 -11.74 1.63
C ARG A 37 -19.21 -10.34 1.21
N HIS A 38 -18.39 -9.33 1.51
CA HIS A 38 -18.70 -7.94 1.19
C HIS A 38 -18.39 -7.62 -0.28
N ALA A 39 -19.26 -6.85 -0.93
CA ALA A 39 -19.12 -6.53 -2.35
C ALA A 39 -18.12 -5.37 -2.62
N GLY A 40 -17.63 -4.69 -1.59
CA GLY A 40 -16.69 -3.57 -1.67
C GLY A 40 -15.44 -3.81 -0.84
N PRO A 41 -14.49 -2.85 -0.82
CA PRO A 41 -13.33 -2.92 0.04
C PRO A 41 -13.72 -2.83 1.52
N VAL A 42 -12.97 -3.55 2.37
CA VAL A 42 -13.08 -3.53 3.83
C VAL A 42 -11.92 -2.70 4.36
N VAL A 43 -12.21 -1.70 5.19
CA VAL A 43 -11.17 -0.91 5.86
C VAL A 43 -11.07 -1.38 7.31
N LEU A 44 -9.90 -1.91 7.68
CA LEU A 44 -9.56 -2.32 9.03
C LEU A 44 -8.68 -1.27 9.69
N ILE A 45 -9.19 -0.63 10.74
CA ILE A 45 -8.41 0.34 11.52
C ILE A 45 -7.70 -0.40 12.65
N ALA A 46 -6.38 -0.45 12.60
CA ALA A 46 -5.54 -1.06 13.62
C ALA A 46 -5.11 0.00 14.67
N PRO A 47 -4.90 -0.40 15.94
CA PRO A 47 -4.47 0.53 16.98
C PRO A 47 -3.09 1.14 16.72
N ASP A 48 -2.19 0.38 16.10
CA ASP A 48 -0.82 0.79 15.77
C ASP A 48 -0.27 0.00 14.58
N MET A 49 0.95 0.32 14.14
CA MET A 49 1.60 -0.31 13.00
C MET A 49 1.99 -1.76 13.25
N GLN A 50 2.40 -2.12 14.47
CA GLN A 50 2.75 -3.50 14.81
C GLN A 50 1.53 -4.42 14.70
N ASN A 51 0.38 -3.98 15.20
CA ASN A 51 -0.88 -4.71 15.04
C ASN A 51 -1.33 -4.74 13.57
N ALA A 52 -1.12 -3.67 12.81
CA ALA A 52 -1.45 -3.64 11.38
C ALA A 52 -0.64 -4.69 10.60
N LEU A 53 0.67 -4.77 10.82
CA LEU A 53 1.53 -5.78 10.18
C LEU A 53 1.14 -7.21 10.57
N ARG A 54 0.94 -7.46 11.87
CA ARG A 54 0.49 -8.77 12.35
C ARG A 54 -0.84 -9.18 11.72
N LEU A 55 -1.82 -8.27 11.68
CA LEU A 55 -3.13 -8.53 11.08
C LEU A 55 -3.04 -8.73 9.57
N HIS A 56 -2.15 -8.01 8.87
CA HIS A 56 -1.88 -8.23 7.46
C HIS A 56 -1.43 -9.67 7.20
N ASP A 57 -0.42 -10.12 7.94
CA ASP A 57 0.13 -11.47 7.78
C ASP A 57 -0.90 -12.55 8.14
N GLU A 58 -1.64 -12.35 9.23
CA GLU A 58 -2.68 -13.29 9.65
C GLU A 58 -3.84 -13.34 8.63
N ILE A 59 -4.39 -12.19 8.20
CA ILE A 59 -5.52 -12.13 7.26
C ILE A 59 -5.13 -12.77 5.92
N SER A 60 -3.92 -12.51 5.43
CA SER A 60 -3.41 -13.07 4.18
C SER A 60 -3.33 -14.61 4.16
N GLN A 61 -3.37 -15.26 5.33
CA GLN A 61 -3.45 -16.73 5.43
C GLN A 61 -4.89 -17.26 5.30
N PHE A 62 -5.91 -16.42 5.44
CA PHE A 62 -7.30 -16.84 5.48
C PHE A 62 -8.13 -16.38 4.26
N THR A 63 -7.56 -15.58 3.35
CA THR A 63 -8.23 -15.11 2.15
C THR A 63 -7.26 -14.95 0.99
N ASP A 64 -7.74 -15.20 -0.23
CA ASP A 64 -7.05 -14.91 -1.48
C ASP A 64 -7.32 -13.48 -1.98
N GLN A 65 -8.14 -12.71 -1.26
CA GLN A 65 -8.41 -11.31 -1.57
C GLN A 65 -7.16 -10.46 -1.31
N MET A 66 -7.07 -9.33 -2.04
CA MET A 66 -5.98 -8.37 -1.83
C MET A 66 -6.02 -7.81 -0.41
N VAL A 67 -4.90 -7.89 0.31
CA VAL A 67 -4.70 -7.27 1.61
C VAL A 67 -3.60 -6.24 1.47
N MET A 68 -3.90 -4.98 1.79
CA MET A 68 -2.96 -3.86 1.71
C MET A 68 -2.81 -3.17 3.05
N ASN A 69 -1.61 -2.68 3.33
CA ASN A 69 -1.33 -1.79 4.45
C ASN A 69 -1.07 -0.37 3.96
N LEU A 70 -1.64 0.62 4.64
CA LEU A 70 -1.17 2.00 4.53
C LEU A 70 -0.14 2.23 5.64
N ALA A 71 1.15 2.08 5.31
CA ALA A 71 2.25 2.21 6.26
C ALA A 71 2.27 3.58 6.96
N ASP A 72 2.70 3.62 8.22
CA ASP A 72 2.98 4.88 8.92
C ASP A 72 4.28 5.50 8.43
N TRP A 73 4.45 6.82 8.59
CA TRP A 73 5.69 7.51 8.21
C TRP A 73 6.89 7.12 9.08
N GLU A 74 6.65 6.60 10.28
CA GLU A 74 7.67 6.29 11.31
C GLU A 74 8.54 7.50 11.70
N THR A 75 8.13 8.68 11.30
CA THR A 75 8.74 9.97 11.65
C THR A 75 7.67 10.91 12.16
N LEU A 76 8.02 11.77 13.11
CA LEU A 76 7.12 12.79 13.60
C LEU A 76 7.18 14.05 12.71
N PRO A 77 6.12 14.85 12.68
CA PRO A 77 6.17 16.17 12.07
C PRO A 77 7.32 16.99 12.70
N TYR A 78 8.12 17.62 11.84
CA TYR A 78 9.31 18.41 12.22
C TYR A 78 10.54 17.61 12.68
N ASP A 79 10.56 16.30 12.52
CA ASP A 79 11.81 15.54 12.68
C ASP A 79 12.86 16.02 11.66
N SER A 80 14.12 15.95 12.08
CA SER A 80 15.26 16.28 11.20
C SER A 80 15.54 15.22 10.13
N PHE A 81 14.86 14.08 10.20
CA PHE A 81 15.04 12.95 9.27
C PHE A 81 13.81 12.80 8.38
N SER A 82 14.03 12.53 7.11
CA SER A 82 12.96 12.11 6.19
C SER A 82 12.61 10.64 6.40
N PRO A 83 11.37 10.23 6.11
CA PRO A 83 10.99 8.82 6.12
C PRO A 83 11.88 8.00 5.18
N HIS A 84 12.06 6.72 5.50
CA HIS A 84 12.81 5.79 4.64
C HIS A 84 12.15 5.65 3.27
N GLN A 85 12.95 5.49 2.21
CA GLN A 85 12.44 5.42 0.83
C GLN A 85 11.45 4.25 0.62
N ASP A 86 11.66 3.13 1.32
CA ASP A 86 10.74 1.97 1.27
C ASP A 86 9.36 2.30 1.83
N ILE A 87 9.30 3.11 2.90
CA ILE A 87 8.02 3.57 3.48
C ILE A 87 7.30 4.48 2.48
N ILE A 88 8.02 5.42 1.87
CA ILE A 88 7.46 6.31 0.84
C ILE A 88 6.95 5.47 -0.33
N SER A 89 7.75 4.52 -0.82
CA SER A 89 7.42 3.62 -1.92
C SER A 89 6.15 2.80 -1.62
N SER A 90 6.10 2.14 -0.46
CA SER A 90 4.95 1.35 -0.01
C SER A 90 3.67 2.19 0.08
N ARG A 91 3.74 3.39 0.66
CA ARG A 91 2.60 4.31 0.76
C ARG A 91 2.09 4.74 -0.61
N LEU A 92 3.00 5.14 -1.51
CA LEU A 92 2.64 5.54 -2.87
C LEU A 92 1.99 4.40 -3.64
N SER A 93 2.51 3.17 -3.52
CA SER A 93 1.93 1.97 -4.12
C SER A 93 0.51 1.73 -3.63
N THR A 94 0.29 1.74 -2.31
CA THR A 94 -1.04 1.55 -1.72
C THR A 94 -2.01 2.63 -2.18
N LEU A 95 -1.63 3.90 -2.12
CA LEU A 95 -2.48 5.02 -2.53
C LEU A 95 -2.78 5.03 -4.04
N TYR A 96 -1.85 4.56 -4.87
CA TYR A 96 -2.05 4.42 -6.31
C TYR A 96 -3.05 3.32 -6.66
N GLN A 97 -3.01 2.18 -5.96
CA GLN A 97 -3.87 1.02 -6.18
C GLN A 97 -5.27 1.18 -5.56
N LEU A 98 -5.38 1.90 -4.45
CA LEU A 98 -6.61 2.01 -3.66
C LEU A 98 -7.85 2.42 -4.48
N PRO A 99 -7.81 3.39 -5.41
CA PRO A 99 -8.99 3.78 -6.18
C PRO A 99 -9.52 2.71 -7.14
N THR A 100 -8.68 1.74 -7.51
CA THR A 100 -9.04 0.63 -8.38
C THR A 100 -9.43 -0.64 -7.61
N MET A 101 -9.26 -0.62 -6.30
CA MET A 101 -9.58 -1.72 -5.41
C MET A 101 -11.09 -1.94 -5.32
N GLN A 102 -11.58 -2.99 -5.94
CA GLN A 102 -12.99 -3.33 -5.90
C GLN A 102 -13.37 -4.18 -4.69
N ARG A 103 -12.47 -5.06 -4.25
CA ARG A 103 -12.63 -5.96 -3.09
C ARG A 103 -11.29 -6.16 -2.40
N GLY A 104 -11.34 -6.61 -1.15
CA GLY A 104 -10.15 -6.88 -0.33
C GLY A 104 -10.14 -6.09 0.97
N VAL A 105 -9.00 -6.06 1.63
CA VAL A 105 -8.82 -5.42 2.93
C VAL A 105 -7.74 -4.34 2.84
N LEU A 106 -8.07 -3.13 3.28
CA LEU A 106 -7.09 -2.08 3.54
C LEU A 106 -6.91 -1.95 5.04
N ILE A 107 -5.71 -2.19 5.55
CA ILE A 107 -5.37 -2.03 6.96
C ILE A 107 -4.69 -0.69 7.15
N VAL A 108 -5.20 0.10 8.11
CA VAL A 108 -4.70 1.45 8.38
C VAL A 108 -4.49 1.62 9.88
N PRO A 109 -3.27 1.90 10.36
CA PRO A 109 -3.07 2.32 11.74
C PRO A 109 -3.83 3.61 12.05
N VAL A 110 -4.39 3.75 13.26
CA VAL A 110 -5.23 4.90 13.62
C VAL A 110 -4.49 6.24 13.49
N ASN A 111 -3.21 6.28 13.84
CA ASN A 111 -2.35 7.46 13.68
C ASN A 111 -2.16 7.83 12.20
N THR A 112 -1.98 6.83 11.33
CA THR A 112 -1.88 7.04 9.88
C THR A 112 -3.19 7.54 9.28
N LEU A 113 -4.34 7.05 9.76
CA LEU A 113 -5.66 7.50 9.31
C LEU A 113 -5.87 9.01 9.55
N MET A 114 -5.22 9.57 10.57
CA MET A 114 -5.30 11.00 10.90
C MET A 114 -4.41 11.89 10.02
N GLN A 115 -3.54 11.30 9.20
CA GLN A 115 -2.60 12.04 8.35
C GLN A 115 -3.23 12.43 7.02
N ARG A 116 -2.76 13.55 6.46
CA ARG A 116 -3.10 13.93 5.09
C ARG A 116 -2.40 13.03 4.09
N VAL A 117 -3.12 12.66 3.05
CA VAL A 117 -2.59 11.87 1.94
C VAL A 117 -2.51 12.71 0.66
N CYS A 118 -1.66 12.28 -0.24
CA CYS A 118 -1.50 12.90 -1.55
C CYS A 118 -2.80 12.75 -2.38
N PRO A 119 -3.25 13.78 -3.08
CA PRO A 119 -4.42 13.67 -3.96
C PRO A 119 -4.20 12.62 -5.06
N HIS A 120 -5.23 11.85 -5.36
CA HIS A 120 -5.19 10.81 -6.39
C HIS A 120 -4.78 11.35 -7.78
N SER A 121 -5.30 12.54 -8.16
CA SER A 121 -4.93 13.19 -9.43
C SER A 121 -3.43 13.50 -9.53
N PHE A 122 -2.79 13.85 -8.42
CA PHE A 122 -1.36 14.07 -8.38
C PHE A 122 -0.58 12.75 -8.60
N LEU A 123 -0.97 11.68 -7.92
CA LEU A 123 -0.34 10.36 -8.08
C LEU A 123 -0.42 9.86 -9.52
N HIS A 124 -1.60 9.92 -10.13
CA HIS A 124 -1.78 9.50 -11.52
C HIS A 124 -1.02 10.36 -12.52
N GLY A 125 -0.96 11.66 -12.29
CA GLY A 125 -0.22 12.59 -13.17
C GLY A 125 1.30 12.42 -13.11
N HIS A 126 1.84 11.82 -12.05
CA HIS A 126 3.27 11.60 -11.83
C HIS A 126 3.69 10.12 -11.89
N ALA A 127 2.75 9.22 -12.15
CA ALA A 127 3.05 7.80 -12.29
C ALA A 127 3.76 7.52 -13.62
N LEU A 128 4.90 6.85 -13.55
CA LEU A 128 5.62 6.34 -14.71
C LEU A 128 5.15 4.93 -15.02
N VAL A 129 4.39 4.77 -16.10
CA VAL A 129 3.93 3.46 -16.57
C VAL A 129 4.71 3.05 -17.80
N MET A 130 5.54 2.02 -17.70
CA MET A 130 6.31 1.47 -18.80
C MET A 130 5.77 0.10 -19.21
N LYS A 131 5.77 -0.17 -20.52
CA LYS A 131 5.35 -1.48 -21.06
C LYS A 131 6.50 -2.16 -21.80
N LYS A 132 6.62 -3.46 -21.64
CA LYS A 132 7.60 -4.26 -22.39
C LYS A 132 7.43 -4.05 -23.90
N GLY A 133 8.54 -3.76 -24.59
CA GLY A 133 8.53 -3.46 -26.03
C GLY A 133 8.22 -2.02 -26.40
N GLN A 134 7.95 -1.15 -25.44
CA GLN A 134 7.78 0.28 -25.68
C GLN A 134 9.12 0.91 -26.08
N ARG A 135 9.11 1.74 -27.16
CA ARG A 135 10.27 2.57 -27.50
C ARG A 135 10.32 3.77 -26.59
N LEU A 136 11.43 3.93 -25.88
CA LEU A 136 11.67 5.05 -24.96
C LEU A 136 12.88 5.86 -25.47
N SER A 137 12.75 7.18 -25.46
CA SER A 137 13.90 8.06 -25.58
C SER A 137 14.61 8.10 -24.23
N ARG A 138 15.88 7.68 -24.19
CA ARG A 138 16.67 7.65 -22.95
C ARG A 138 16.79 9.04 -22.33
N ASP A 139 17.06 10.06 -23.17
CA ASP A 139 17.24 11.43 -22.66
C ASP A 139 15.93 12.01 -22.11
N ALA A 140 14.80 11.73 -22.79
CA ALA A 140 13.48 12.13 -22.27
C ALA A 140 13.14 11.41 -20.95
N LEU A 141 13.41 10.10 -20.85
CA LEU A 141 13.19 9.34 -19.64
C LEU A 141 14.06 9.85 -18.49
N ARG A 142 15.35 10.12 -18.75
CA ARG A 142 16.24 10.71 -17.75
C ARG A 142 15.71 12.04 -17.24
N THR A 143 15.32 12.95 -18.12
CA THR A 143 14.75 14.24 -17.73
C THR A 143 13.47 14.06 -16.91
N GLN A 144 12.64 13.09 -17.25
CA GLN A 144 11.43 12.77 -16.50
C GLN A 144 11.75 12.23 -15.08
N LEU A 145 12.72 11.32 -14.97
CA LEU A 145 13.17 10.76 -13.68
C LEU A 145 13.77 11.85 -12.80
N ASP A 146 14.66 12.70 -13.34
CA ASP A 146 15.25 13.82 -12.61
C ASP A 146 14.15 14.79 -12.11
N SER A 147 13.16 15.09 -12.96
CA SER A 147 12.02 15.95 -12.60
C SER A 147 11.11 15.32 -11.54
N ALA A 148 11.04 14.00 -11.50
CA ALA A 148 10.30 13.24 -10.49
C ALA A 148 11.08 13.05 -9.19
N GLY A 149 12.32 13.58 -9.09
CA GLY A 149 13.14 13.51 -7.89
C GLY A 149 13.94 12.21 -7.73
N TYR A 150 14.06 11.41 -8.81
CA TYR A 150 14.94 10.26 -8.80
C TYR A 150 16.41 10.69 -8.78
N ARG A 151 17.23 9.91 -8.08
CA ARG A 151 18.68 10.14 -7.98
C ARG A 151 19.43 9.32 -9.03
N HIS A 152 20.31 9.99 -9.80
CA HIS A 152 21.25 9.28 -10.67
C HIS A 152 22.42 8.77 -9.85
N VAL A 153 22.67 7.46 -9.89
CA VAL A 153 23.71 6.77 -9.12
C VAL A 153 24.54 5.85 -10.03
N ASP A 154 25.69 5.39 -9.55
CA ASP A 154 26.52 4.42 -10.28
C ASP A 154 25.94 3.01 -10.22
N GLN A 155 25.28 2.66 -9.11
CA GLN A 155 24.61 1.38 -8.89
C GLN A 155 23.32 1.62 -8.11
N VAL A 156 22.22 1.09 -8.63
CA VAL A 156 20.90 1.19 -8.02
C VAL A 156 20.80 0.26 -6.82
N MET A 157 20.48 0.82 -5.66
CA MET A 157 20.36 0.11 -4.37
C MET A 157 19.02 0.39 -3.67
N GLU A 158 18.45 1.58 -3.85
CA GLU A 158 17.26 2.04 -3.13
C GLU A 158 16.17 2.52 -4.08
N HIS A 159 14.93 2.54 -3.59
CA HIS A 159 13.82 3.15 -4.31
C HIS A 159 14.13 4.62 -4.68
N GLY A 160 13.70 5.03 -5.88
CA GLY A 160 13.94 6.39 -6.37
C GLY A 160 15.36 6.60 -6.93
N GLU A 161 16.09 5.53 -7.21
CA GLU A 161 17.39 5.58 -7.88
C GLU A 161 17.33 5.06 -9.30
N TYR A 162 18.19 5.60 -10.15
CA TYR A 162 18.44 5.06 -11.48
C TYR A 162 19.91 5.17 -11.87
N ALA A 163 20.38 4.25 -12.69
CA ALA A 163 21.72 4.22 -13.25
C ALA A 163 21.68 4.04 -14.76
N THR A 164 22.68 4.60 -15.46
CA THR A 164 22.79 4.45 -16.92
C THR A 164 24.15 3.91 -17.30
N ARG A 165 24.18 2.80 -18.05
CA ARG A 165 25.41 2.17 -18.55
C ARG A 165 25.28 1.87 -20.03
N GLY A 166 25.82 2.75 -20.87
CA GLY A 166 25.68 2.61 -22.31
C GLY A 166 24.21 2.67 -22.75
N ALA A 167 23.68 1.58 -23.29
CA ALA A 167 22.26 1.47 -23.68
C ALA A 167 21.36 0.92 -22.58
N LEU A 168 21.93 0.51 -21.43
CA LEU A 168 21.17 -0.01 -20.29
C LEU A 168 20.75 1.13 -19.35
N LEU A 169 19.59 0.98 -18.76
CA LEU A 169 19.08 1.82 -17.70
C LEU A 169 18.56 0.91 -16.60
N ASP A 170 19.17 1.00 -15.43
CA ASP A 170 18.73 0.34 -14.22
C ASP A 170 17.88 1.33 -13.44
N LEU A 171 16.74 0.91 -12.93
CA LEU A 171 15.77 1.78 -12.24
C LEU A 171 15.14 1.02 -11.07
N PHE A 172 15.06 1.65 -9.90
CA PHE A 172 14.25 1.14 -8.80
C PHE A 172 13.03 2.07 -8.59
N PRO A 173 11.90 1.77 -9.25
CA PRO A 173 10.74 2.64 -9.19
C PRO A 173 10.09 2.64 -7.81
N MET A 174 9.52 3.78 -7.42
CA MET A 174 8.59 3.82 -6.30
C MET A 174 7.39 2.91 -6.61
N GLY A 175 6.97 2.11 -5.62
CA GLY A 175 5.87 1.16 -5.75
C GLY A 175 6.24 -0.19 -6.35
N SER A 176 7.51 -0.42 -6.68
CA SER A 176 8.01 -1.73 -7.13
C SER A 176 8.71 -2.46 -5.97
N GLU A 177 8.63 -3.80 -5.96
CA GLU A 177 9.37 -4.62 -4.97
C GLU A 177 10.83 -4.84 -5.38
N LEU A 178 11.13 -4.75 -6.67
CA LEU A 178 12.45 -5.03 -7.24
C LEU A 178 12.87 -3.95 -8.23
N PRO A 179 14.18 -3.71 -8.39
CA PRO A 179 14.71 -2.89 -9.47
C PRO A 179 14.56 -3.58 -10.84
N TYR A 180 14.52 -2.79 -11.89
CA TYR A 180 14.46 -3.22 -13.28
C TYR A 180 15.71 -2.80 -14.02
#